data_c6dab3831877b5c98dda5a526a01db29
#
_entry.id   c6dab3831877b5c98dda5a526a01db29
#
_cell.length_a   1.000
_cell.length_b   1.000
_cell.length_c   1.000
_cell.angle_alpha   90.00
_cell.angle_beta   90.00
_cell.angle_gamma   90.00
#
_symmetry.space_group_name_H-M   'P 1'
#
loop_
_entity.id
_entity.type
_entity.pdbx_description
1 polymer ?
#
loop_
_entity_poly.entity_id
_entity_poly.type
_entity_poly.pdbx_seq_one_letter_code
_entity_poly.pdbx_strand_id
1 'polypeptide(L)'
;MAYELPKLPYPYDALEPHIDAQTMEIHYTKHHQTYVNNLNNAIKGKADLEKKSVEDLIGDLKSVPEDIRTVVRNNGGGHANHSFFWKIMGPNAGGEPKGKLADDIKSTFGSFDDFKEKFAAAGAGRFGSGWAWLIKNKNGKLEIISTPNQDSPLMDGNTPILGVDVWEHAYYLKYQNRRPDYIKAWWNVVNWDAVAKNY
;
A
#
# COMPACT_ATOMS: atom_id res chain seq x y z
N MET A 1 -23.01 -1.33 4.22
CA MET A 1 -22.85 -1.89 2.84
C MET A 1 -21.63 -2.78 2.83
N ALA A 2 -21.63 -3.87 2.05
CA ALA A 2 -20.43 -4.69 1.89
C ALA A 2 -19.36 -3.92 1.11
N TYR A 3 -18.09 -4.10 1.46
CA TYR A 3 -16.98 -3.61 0.67
C TYR A 3 -16.89 -4.37 -0.65
N GLU A 4 -16.43 -3.69 -1.68
CA GLU A 4 -16.26 -4.27 -3.02
C GLU A 4 -14.80 -4.18 -3.44
N LEU A 5 -14.36 -5.12 -4.28
CA LEU A 5 -13.05 -5.03 -4.91
C LEU A 5 -13.05 -3.82 -5.87
N PRO A 6 -12.25 -2.77 -5.62
CA PRO A 6 -12.24 -1.59 -6.47
C PRO A 6 -11.74 -1.96 -7.86
N LYS A 7 -12.33 -1.38 -8.91
CA LYS A 7 -11.89 -1.63 -10.29
C LYS A 7 -10.42 -1.24 -10.45
N LEU A 8 -9.62 -2.14 -11.01
CA LEU A 8 -8.23 -1.85 -11.36
C LEU A 8 -8.20 -0.78 -12.47
N PRO A 9 -7.42 0.31 -12.32
CA PRO A 9 -7.47 1.43 -13.27
C PRO A 9 -6.73 1.17 -14.60
N TYR A 10 -6.10 0.00 -14.77
CA TYR A 10 -5.34 -0.42 -15.95
C TYR A 10 -5.43 -1.95 -16.14
N PRO A 11 -5.14 -2.51 -17.32
CA PRO A 11 -5.08 -3.95 -17.55
C PRO A 11 -3.89 -4.59 -16.82
N TYR A 12 -3.93 -5.91 -16.62
CA TYR A 12 -2.92 -6.64 -15.83
C TYR A 12 -1.50 -6.54 -16.40
N ASP A 13 -1.35 -6.42 -17.71
CA ASP A 13 -0.06 -6.31 -18.42
C ASP A 13 0.48 -4.88 -18.50
N ALA A 14 -0.28 -3.89 -17.99
CA ALA A 14 0.08 -2.47 -18.14
C ALA A 14 1.37 -2.06 -17.42
N LEU A 15 1.79 -2.82 -16.41
CA LEU A 15 2.99 -2.52 -15.63
C LEU A 15 4.22 -3.31 -16.11
N GLU A 16 4.10 -4.07 -17.17
CA GLU A 16 5.25 -4.73 -17.77
C GLU A 16 6.22 -3.71 -18.43
N PRO A 17 7.51 -4.00 -18.45
CA PRO A 17 8.18 -5.23 -18.01
C PRO A 17 8.52 -5.27 -16.50
N HIS A 18 8.06 -4.31 -15.69
CA HIS A 18 8.47 -4.13 -14.30
C HIS A 18 7.73 -5.06 -13.33
N ILE A 19 6.42 -5.23 -13.50
CA ILE A 19 5.58 -6.18 -12.79
C ILE A 19 4.83 -7.00 -13.85
N ASP A 20 4.93 -8.33 -13.78
CA ASP A 20 4.33 -9.21 -14.79
C ASP A 20 2.80 -9.32 -14.64
N ALA A 21 2.13 -9.58 -15.76
CA ALA A 21 0.67 -9.68 -15.83
C ALA A 21 0.12 -10.77 -14.90
N GLN A 22 0.79 -11.91 -14.78
CA GLN A 22 0.36 -13.00 -13.92
C GLN A 22 0.39 -12.60 -12.44
N THR A 23 1.46 -11.91 -12.00
CA THR A 23 1.52 -11.35 -10.65
C THR A 23 0.36 -10.40 -10.41
N MET A 24 0.10 -9.46 -11.34
CA MET A 24 -1.01 -8.50 -11.20
C MET A 24 -2.37 -9.17 -11.11
N GLU A 25 -2.64 -10.15 -11.97
CA GLU A 25 -3.90 -10.89 -11.95
C GLU A 25 -4.13 -11.62 -10.63
N ILE A 26 -3.14 -12.39 -10.16
CA ILE A 26 -3.23 -13.14 -8.90
C ILE A 26 -3.33 -12.19 -7.71
N HIS A 27 -2.50 -11.17 -7.68
CA HIS A 27 -2.44 -10.20 -6.59
C HIS A 27 -3.78 -9.48 -6.40
N TYR A 28 -4.39 -9.06 -7.51
CA TYR A 28 -5.69 -8.38 -7.51
C TYR A 28 -6.87 -9.35 -7.29
N THR A 29 -6.98 -10.41 -8.10
CA THR A 29 -8.18 -11.26 -8.11
C THR A 29 -8.20 -12.31 -7.01
N LYS A 30 -7.06 -12.68 -6.42
CA LYS A 30 -6.95 -13.68 -5.36
C LYS A 30 -6.64 -13.04 -4.02
N HIS A 31 -5.50 -12.36 -3.88
CA HIS A 31 -5.11 -11.78 -2.58
C HIS A 31 -6.04 -10.64 -2.16
N HIS A 32 -6.20 -9.59 -2.96
CA HIS A 32 -7.06 -8.46 -2.61
C HIS A 32 -8.53 -8.89 -2.46
N GLN A 33 -9.06 -9.70 -3.38
CA GLN A 33 -10.43 -10.19 -3.28
C GLN A 33 -10.66 -11.00 -1.99
N THR A 34 -9.67 -11.79 -1.56
CA THR A 34 -9.77 -12.55 -0.31
C THR A 34 -9.85 -11.63 0.91
N TYR A 35 -9.06 -10.55 0.94
CA TYR A 35 -9.17 -9.56 2.01
C TYR A 35 -10.56 -8.93 2.07
N VAL A 36 -11.12 -8.55 0.92
CA VAL A 36 -12.49 -8.01 0.83
C VAL A 36 -13.52 -9.01 1.38
N ASN A 37 -13.44 -10.26 0.94
CA ASN A 37 -14.39 -11.30 1.35
C ASN A 37 -14.32 -11.57 2.85
N ASN A 38 -13.10 -11.71 3.39
CA ASN A 38 -12.90 -11.99 4.81
C ASN A 38 -13.33 -10.82 5.69
N LEU A 39 -13.05 -9.58 5.27
CA LEU A 39 -13.49 -8.38 5.97
C LEU A 39 -15.01 -8.32 6.03
N ASN A 40 -15.69 -8.49 4.90
CA ASN A 40 -17.14 -8.50 4.83
C ASN A 40 -17.76 -9.59 5.72
N ASN A 41 -17.18 -10.79 5.72
CA ASN A 41 -17.65 -11.88 6.57
C ASN A 41 -17.51 -11.55 8.06
N ALA A 42 -16.40 -10.90 8.46
CA ALA A 42 -16.14 -10.55 9.86
C ALA A 42 -17.12 -9.49 10.40
N ILE A 43 -17.50 -8.51 9.58
CA ILE A 43 -18.37 -7.41 10.01
C ILE A 43 -19.86 -7.66 9.72
N LYS A 44 -20.20 -8.77 9.08
CA LYS A 44 -21.58 -9.10 8.69
C LYS A 44 -22.54 -9.01 9.86
N GLY A 45 -23.63 -8.24 9.69
CA GLY A 45 -24.65 -8.03 10.70
C GLY A 45 -24.27 -7.01 11.79
N LYS A 46 -23.10 -6.36 11.68
CA LYS A 46 -22.64 -5.30 12.59
C LYS A 46 -22.85 -3.94 11.90
N ALA A 47 -24.09 -3.44 11.93
CA ALA A 47 -24.54 -2.27 11.15
C ALA A 47 -23.66 -1.03 11.30
N ASP A 48 -23.09 -0.80 12.50
CA ASP A 48 -22.23 0.38 12.75
C ASP A 48 -20.86 0.24 12.11
N LEU A 49 -20.35 -1.00 11.96
CA LEU A 49 -19.09 -1.27 11.25
C LEU A 49 -19.30 -1.29 9.73
N GLU A 50 -20.41 -1.84 9.26
CA GLU A 50 -20.75 -1.91 7.82
C GLU A 50 -20.95 -0.53 7.17
N LYS A 51 -21.16 0.52 7.97
CA LYS A 51 -21.34 1.91 7.48
C LYS A 51 -20.03 2.68 7.36
N LYS A 52 -18.98 2.23 8.04
CA LYS A 52 -17.68 2.92 8.02
C LYS A 52 -16.97 2.69 6.68
N SER A 53 -16.16 3.67 6.25
CA SER A 53 -15.13 3.40 5.24
C SER A 53 -14.11 2.40 5.79
N VAL A 54 -13.38 1.72 4.92
CA VAL A 54 -12.34 0.78 5.40
C VAL A 54 -11.23 1.54 6.15
N GLU A 55 -10.92 2.75 5.71
CA GLU A 55 -9.94 3.64 6.33
C GLU A 55 -10.37 4.03 7.77
N ASP A 56 -11.62 4.44 7.95
CA ASP A 56 -12.17 4.77 9.27
C ASP A 56 -12.25 3.53 10.17
N LEU A 57 -12.60 2.38 9.61
CA LEU A 57 -12.70 1.13 10.34
C LEU A 57 -11.35 0.70 10.91
N ILE A 58 -10.28 0.73 10.10
CA ILE A 58 -8.95 0.32 10.56
C ILE A 58 -8.26 1.43 11.37
N GLY A 59 -8.63 2.70 11.16
CA GLY A 59 -8.10 3.83 11.93
C GLY A 59 -8.56 3.84 13.40
N ASP A 60 -9.66 3.13 13.71
CA ASP A 60 -10.20 3.01 15.06
C ASP A 60 -10.46 1.56 15.47
N LEU A 61 -9.43 0.73 15.40
CA LEU A 61 -9.51 -0.69 15.77
C LEU A 61 -9.95 -0.92 17.22
N LYS A 62 -9.79 0.08 18.10
CA LYS A 62 -10.23 -0.03 19.50
C LYS A 62 -11.75 -0.09 19.60
N SER A 63 -12.49 0.52 18.68
CA SER A 63 -13.96 0.46 18.62
C SER A 63 -14.49 -0.86 18.03
N VAL A 64 -13.62 -1.65 17.40
CA VAL A 64 -13.99 -2.96 16.84
C VAL A 64 -14.06 -4.00 17.96
N PRO A 65 -15.13 -4.84 18.04
CA PRO A 65 -15.24 -5.93 19.01
C PRO A 65 -13.99 -6.83 19.02
N GLU A 66 -13.59 -7.25 20.20
CA GLU A 66 -12.32 -7.96 20.41
C GLU A 66 -12.24 -9.28 19.63
N ASP A 67 -13.35 -10.00 19.57
CA ASP A 67 -13.48 -11.29 18.89
C ASP A 67 -13.19 -11.25 17.37
N ILE A 68 -13.44 -10.08 16.73
CA ILE A 68 -13.19 -9.88 15.29
C ILE A 68 -12.05 -8.89 15.00
N ARG A 69 -11.51 -8.21 16.00
CA ARG A 69 -10.54 -7.10 15.83
C ARG A 69 -9.32 -7.52 15.01
N THR A 70 -8.74 -8.68 15.28
CA THR A 70 -7.60 -9.21 14.54
C THR A 70 -7.94 -9.48 13.07
N VAL A 71 -9.12 -10.03 12.80
CA VAL A 71 -9.58 -10.29 11.42
C VAL A 71 -9.77 -8.97 10.68
N VAL A 72 -10.39 -7.98 11.32
CA VAL A 72 -10.58 -6.64 10.75
C VAL A 72 -9.24 -5.94 10.52
N ARG A 73 -8.31 -5.99 11.48
CA ARG A 73 -6.94 -5.45 11.31
C ARG A 73 -6.27 -6.03 10.07
N ASN A 74 -6.23 -7.35 9.95
CA ASN A 74 -5.51 -8.02 8.87
C ASN A 74 -6.20 -7.82 7.51
N ASN A 75 -7.50 -8.05 7.43
CA ASN A 75 -8.22 -8.01 6.15
C ASN A 75 -8.67 -6.60 5.78
N GLY A 76 -9.01 -5.76 6.76
CA GLY A 76 -9.27 -4.33 6.54
C GLY A 76 -8.00 -3.61 6.10
N GLY A 77 -6.88 -3.88 6.78
CA GLY A 77 -5.58 -3.37 6.36
C GLY A 77 -5.20 -3.84 4.95
N GLY A 78 -5.40 -5.13 4.66
CA GLY A 78 -5.17 -5.70 3.33
C GLY A 78 -6.02 -5.01 2.26
N HIS A 79 -7.31 -4.81 2.51
CA HIS A 79 -8.18 -4.10 1.57
C HIS A 79 -7.78 -2.64 1.37
N ALA A 80 -7.52 -1.88 2.44
CA ALA A 80 -7.11 -0.48 2.36
C ALA A 80 -5.76 -0.32 1.64
N ASN A 81 -4.75 -1.10 2.04
CA ASN A 81 -3.41 -1.04 1.48
C ASN A 81 -3.39 -1.33 -0.03
N HIS A 82 -4.13 -2.36 -0.48
CA HIS A 82 -4.19 -2.72 -1.89
C HIS A 82 -5.02 -1.74 -2.70
N SER A 83 -6.14 -1.22 -2.16
CA SER A 83 -6.93 -0.15 -2.80
C SER A 83 -6.10 1.11 -3.03
N PHE A 84 -5.20 1.43 -2.10
CA PHE A 84 -4.24 2.50 -2.23
C PHE A 84 -3.16 2.17 -3.27
N PHE A 85 -2.59 0.96 -3.23
CA PHE A 85 -1.48 0.52 -4.07
C PHE A 85 -1.81 0.59 -5.57
N TRP A 86 -2.99 0.14 -5.97
CA TRP A 86 -3.41 0.19 -7.37
C TRP A 86 -3.49 1.60 -7.91
N LYS A 87 -3.85 2.58 -7.10
CA LYS A 87 -4.02 3.99 -7.51
C LYS A 87 -2.69 4.72 -7.69
N ILE A 88 -1.66 4.34 -6.95
CA ILE A 88 -0.35 5.00 -6.99
C ILE A 88 0.60 4.40 -8.03
N MET A 89 0.16 3.41 -8.78
CA MET A 89 0.89 2.83 -9.91
C MET A 89 0.16 3.10 -11.23
N GLY A 90 0.86 3.02 -12.32
CA GLY A 90 0.26 3.13 -13.64
C GLY A 90 1.23 2.86 -14.79
N PRO A 91 0.69 2.65 -16.01
CA PRO A 91 1.50 2.51 -17.21
C PRO A 91 2.16 3.86 -17.57
N ASN A 92 3.33 3.78 -18.22
CA ASN A 92 4.09 4.95 -18.66
C ASN A 92 4.34 5.99 -17.55
N ALA A 93 4.47 5.50 -16.32
CA ALA A 93 4.73 6.28 -15.11
C ALA A 93 6.24 6.33 -14.79
N GLY A 94 6.59 6.50 -13.53
CA GLY A 94 7.99 6.64 -13.08
C GLY A 94 8.45 8.09 -13.08
N GLY A 95 9.76 8.29 -13.16
CA GLY A 95 10.35 9.63 -13.04
C GLY A 95 10.42 10.13 -11.61
N GLU A 96 10.17 11.41 -11.39
CA GLU A 96 10.32 12.11 -10.12
C GLU A 96 9.05 12.87 -9.73
N PRO A 97 8.81 13.06 -8.41
CA PRO A 97 7.74 13.92 -7.94
C PRO A 97 7.96 15.38 -8.37
N LYS A 98 6.89 16.16 -8.38
CA LYS A 98 6.92 17.59 -8.72
C LYS A 98 6.28 18.44 -7.61
N GLY A 99 6.51 19.74 -7.67
CA GLY A 99 5.89 20.72 -6.78
C GLY A 99 6.25 20.48 -5.31
N LYS A 100 5.30 20.81 -4.43
CA LYS A 100 5.51 20.78 -2.99
C LYS A 100 6.00 19.43 -2.45
N LEU A 101 5.50 18.32 -2.98
CA LEU A 101 5.97 16.99 -2.57
C LEU A 101 7.46 16.78 -2.87
N ALA A 102 7.93 17.21 -4.04
CA ALA A 102 9.35 17.12 -4.40
C ALA A 102 10.22 17.98 -3.49
N ASP A 103 9.79 19.21 -3.21
CA ASP A 103 10.50 20.13 -2.33
C ASP A 103 10.61 19.58 -0.90
N ASP A 104 9.53 19.02 -0.37
CA ASP A 104 9.49 18.47 0.97
C ASP A 104 10.26 17.15 1.09
N ILE A 105 10.26 16.30 0.05
CA ILE A 105 11.14 15.13 -0.02
C ILE A 105 12.61 15.55 0.01
N LYS A 106 13.00 16.54 -0.80
CA LYS A 106 14.36 17.04 -0.84
C LYS A 106 14.77 17.65 0.50
N SER A 107 13.93 18.48 1.10
CA SER A 107 14.23 19.11 2.39
C SER A 107 14.33 18.11 3.54
N THR A 108 13.52 17.03 3.50
CA THR A 108 13.47 16.02 4.57
C THR A 108 14.60 14.99 4.45
N PHE A 109 14.90 14.55 3.23
CA PHE A 109 15.80 13.41 3.00
C PHE A 109 17.14 13.78 2.38
N GLY A 110 17.30 15.01 1.87
CA GLY A 110 18.52 15.52 1.25
C GLY A 110 18.39 15.63 -0.28
N SER A 111 18.06 14.52 -0.93
CA SER A 111 17.79 14.46 -2.36
C SER A 111 16.69 13.41 -2.67
N PHE A 112 16.23 13.38 -3.92
CA PHE A 112 15.31 12.33 -4.34
C PHE A 112 16.01 10.95 -4.38
N ASP A 113 17.28 10.90 -4.72
CA ASP A 113 18.04 9.65 -4.71
C ASP A 113 18.27 9.15 -3.28
N ASP A 114 18.63 10.01 -2.33
CA ASP A 114 18.73 9.65 -0.90
C ASP A 114 17.38 9.13 -0.37
N PHE A 115 16.28 9.75 -0.79
CA PHE A 115 14.94 9.27 -0.46
C PHE A 115 14.69 7.86 -0.99
N LYS A 116 14.99 7.61 -2.27
CA LYS A 116 14.81 6.27 -2.88
C LYS A 116 15.66 5.21 -2.18
N GLU A 117 16.92 5.54 -1.83
CA GLU A 117 17.80 4.63 -1.10
C GLU A 117 17.24 4.28 0.28
N LYS A 118 16.81 5.28 1.05
CA LYS A 118 16.22 5.07 2.39
C LYS A 118 14.91 4.27 2.31
N PHE A 119 14.08 4.58 1.32
CA PHE A 119 12.81 3.86 1.09
C PHE A 119 13.07 2.40 0.70
N ALA A 120 14.01 2.16 -0.22
CA ALA A 120 14.40 0.82 -0.63
C ALA A 120 15.00 0.03 0.54
N ALA A 121 15.82 0.66 1.38
CA ALA A 121 16.37 0.04 2.58
C ALA A 121 15.27 -0.37 3.58
N ALA A 122 14.24 0.46 3.76
CA ALA A 122 13.08 0.13 4.60
C ALA A 122 12.31 -1.09 4.06
N GLY A 123 12.10 -1.18 2.74
CA GLY A 123 11.44 -2.31 2.10
C GLY A 123 12.27 -3.59 2.12
N ALA A 124 13.55 -3.51 1.80
CA ALA A 124 14.46 -4.65 1.83
C ALA A 124 14.69 -5.16 3.26
N GLY A 125 14.79 -4.25 4.22
CA GLY A 125 14.98 -4.57 5.64
C GLY A 125 13.72 -5.08 6.35
N ARG A 126 12.53 -5.02 5.73
CA ARG A 126 11.31 -5.59 6.30
C ARG A 126 11.42 -7.11 6.31
N PHE A 127 11.73 -7.68 7.49
CA PHE A 127 11.83 -9.12 7.65
C PHE A 127 10.45 -9.77 7.51
N GLY A 128 10.31 -10.73 6.59
CA GLY A 128 9.04 -11.37 6.27
C GLY A 128 8.13 -10.50 5.39
N SER A 129 6.83 -10.66 5.57
CA SER A 129 5.80 -9.95 4.83
C SER A 129 5.53 -8.56 5.41
N GLY A 130 5.24 -7.61 4.56
CA GLY A 130 4.86 -6.26 4.97
C GLY A 130 4.97 -5.24 3.86
N TRP A 131 5.11 -3.98 4.25
CA TRP A 131 5.11 -2.82 3.37
C TRP A 131 6.21 -1.84 3.76
N ALA A 132 6.70 -1.08 2.79
CA ALA A 132 7.44 0.17 3.05
C ALA A 132 6.61 1.36 2.61
N TRP A 133 6.66 2.44 3.39
CA TRP A 133 5.82 3.62 3.22
C TRP A 133 6.61 4.91 3.30
N LEU A 134 6.22 5.89 2.48
CA LEU A 134 6.37 7.29 2.78
C LEU A 134 5.06 7.77 3.40
N ILE A 135 5.11 8.34 4.58
CA ILE A 135 3.96 8.84 5.32
C ILE A 135 4.09 10.33 5.64
N LYS A 136 2.96 10.98 5.86
CA LYS A 136 2.88 12.20 6.64
C LYS A 136 2.43 11.83 8.04
N ASN A 137 3.30 12.05 9.03
CA ASN A 137 2.98 11.72 10.42
C ASN A 137 2.00 12.74 11.03
N LYS A 138 1.54 12.48 12.27
CA LYS A 138 0.60 13.34 13.00
C LYS A 138 1.06 14.80 13.18
N ASN A 139 2.36 15.04 13.07
CA ASN A 139 2.96 16.38 13.17
C ASN A 139 3.13 17.03 11.77
N GLY A 140 2.60 16.42 10.72
CA GLY A 140 2.68 16.91 9.34
C GLY A 140 4.04 16.70 8.67
N LYS A 141 4.95 15.92 9.26
CA LYS A 141 6.29 15.66 8.72
C LYS A 141 6.31 14.39 7.88
N LEU A 142 7.12 14.39 6.82
CA LEU A 142 7.39 13.19 6.03
C LEU A 142 8.31 12.24 6.79
N GLU A 143 7.98 10.97 6.77
CA GLU A 143 8.75 9.87 7.34
C GLU A 143 8.71 8.65 6.44
N ILE A 144 9.81 7.87 6.45
CA ILE A 144 9.84 6.53 5.85
C ILE A 144 9.69 5.52 6.99
N ILE A 145 8.69 4.65 6.87
CA ILE A 145 8.45 3.57 7.83
C ILE A 145 8.27 2.24 7.11
N SER A 146 8.32 1.15 7.83
CA SER A 146 7.84 -0.15 7.36
C SER A 146 6.85 -0.76 8.35
N THR A 147 5.84 -1.45 7.83
CA THR A 147 4.82 -2.13 8.64
C THR A 147 4.82 -3.63 8.36
N PRO A 148 4.57 -4.49 9.38
CA PRO A 148 4.45 -5.93 9.17
C PRO A 148 3.10 -6.30 8.57
N ASN A 149 3.07 -7.42 7.86
CA ASN A 149 1.85 -8.02 7.34
C ASN A 149 0.98 -7.01 6.57
N GLN A 150 -0.27 -6.83 6.96
CA GLN A 150 -1.19 -5.85 6.36
C GLN A 150 -1.47 -4.65 7.29
N ASP A 151 -0.62 -4.42 8.29
CA ASP A 151 -0.73 -3.21 9.09
C ASP A 151 -0.58 -1.97 8.22
N SER A 152 -1.51 -1.04 8.37
CA SER A 152 -1.55 0.21 7.62
C SER A 152 -1.09 1.39 8.49
N PRO A 153 -0.40 2.38 7.93
CA PRO A 153 -0.11 3.63 8.64
C PRO A 153 -1.34 4.32 9.22
N LEU A 154 -2.51 4.10 8.62
CA LEU A 154 -3.80 4.63 9.09
C LEU A 154 -4.14 4.15 10.51
N MET A 155 -3.71 2.95 10.89
CA MET A 155 -3.95 2.38 12.23
C MET A 155 -3.28 3.18 13.34
N ASP A 156 -2.19 3.87 13.00
CA ASP A 156 -1.43 4.74 13.90
C ASP A 156 -1.77 6.23 13.68
N GLY A 157 -2.78 6.53 12.87
CA GLY A 157 -3.22 7.90 12.54
C GLY A 157 -2.24 8.67 11.66
N ASN A 158 -1.42 7.98 10.87
CA ASN A 158 -0.54 8.56 9.87
C ASN A 158 -1.20 8.52 8.49
N THR A 159 -0.86 9.45 7.62
CA THR A 159 -1.36 9.50 6.24
C THR A 159 -0.36 8.82 5.29
N PRO A 160 -0.71 7.72 4.62
CA PRO A 160 0.13 7.12 3.61
C PRO A 160 0.18 8.00 2.35
N ILE A 161 1.39 8.32 1.90
CA ILE A 161 1.65 9.12 0.67
C ILE A 161 2.07 8.21 -0.48
N LEU A 162 2.99 7.29 -0.21
CA LEU A 162 3.50 6.29 -1.13
C LEU A 162 3.71 4.98 -0.37
N GLY A 163 3.50 3.84 -1.01
CA GLY A 163 3.71 2.54 -0.39
C GLY A 163 4.05 1.46 -1.38
N VAL A 164 4.92 0.54 -1.01
CA VAL A 164 5.24 -0.66 -1.79
C VAL A 164 4.98 -1.92 -0.98
N ASP A 165 4.25 -2.85 -1.60
CA ASP A 165 4.04 -4.18 -1.06
C ASP A 165 5.31 -5.01 -1.20
N VAL A 166 5.84 -5.51 -0.08
CA VAL A 166 7.01 -6.40 -0.07
C VAL A 166 6.68 -7.81 0.42
N TRP A 167 5.41 -8.18 0.43
CA TRP A 167 4.99 -9.58 0.49
C TRP A 167 5.55 -10.32 -0.73
N GLU A 168 5.95 -11.57 -0.57
CA GLU A 168 6.49 -12.36 -1.69
C GLU A 168 5.49 -12.52 -2.84
N HIS A 169 4.19 -12.56 -2.56
CA HIS A 169 3.16 -12.63 -3.60
C HIS A 169 3.18 -11.41 -4.56
N ALA A 170 3.76 -10.29 -4.16
CA ALA A 170 3.84 -9.10 -4.99
C ALA A 170 4.95 -9.16 -6.05
N TYR A 171 5.94 -10.08 -5.90
CA TYR A 171 7.12 -10.07 -6.77
C TYR A 171 7.73 -11.45 -7.08
N TYR A 172 7.34 -12.53 -6.39
CA TYR A 172 8.08 -13.79 -6.41
C TYR A 172 8.10 -14.45 -7.80
N LEU A 173 7.02 -14.37 -8.57
CA LEU A 173 6.97 -14.99 -9.91
C LEU A 173 8.05 -14.46 -10.85
N LYS A 174 8.34 -13.16 -10.78
CA LYS A 174 9.34 -12.51 -11.63
C LYS A 174 10.72 -12.38 -10.99
N TYR A 175 10.76 -12.05 -9.70
CA TYR A 175 12.00 -11.70 -9.00
C TYR A 175 12.49 -12.77 -8.02
N GLN A 176 11.69 -13.78 -7.68
CA GLN A 176 11.96 -14.77 -6.66
C GLN A 176 12.40 -14.10 -5.35
N ASN A 177 13.54 -14.49 -4.79
CA ASN A 177 14.07 -13.92 -3.55
C ASN A 177 14.73 -12.53 -3.71
N ARG A 178 14.76 -11.97 -4.94
CA ARG A 178 15.45 -10.71 -5.23
C ARG A 178 14.55 -9.50 -4.97
N ARG A 179 14.08 -9.34 -3.73
CA ARG A 179 13.25 -8.20 -3.32
C ARG A 179 13.86 -6.84 -3.68
N PRO A 180 15.18 -6.58 -3.51
CA PRO A 180 15.78 -5.33 -3.92
C PRO A 180 15.62 -5.01 -5.42
N ASP A 181 15.69 -6.01 -6.30
CA ASP A 181 15.50 -5.84 -7.74
C ASP A 181 14.05 -5.45 -8.07
N TYR A 182 13.08 -6.06 -7.38
CA TYR A 182 11.68 -5.68 -7.48
C TYR A 182 11.45 -4.24 -7.05
N ILE A 183 11.95 -3.82 -5.89
CA ILE A 183 11.80 -2.45 -5.39
C ILE A 183 12.42 -1.45 -6.38
N LYS A 184 13.59 -1.78 -6.93
CA LYS A 184 14.25 -0.96 -7.96
C LYS A 184 13.41 -0.84 -9.23
N ALA A 185 12.82 -1.94 -9.71
CA ALA A 185 11.96 -1.94 -10.89
C ALA A 185 10.64 -1.22 -10.65
N TRP A 186 10.07 -1.32 -9.44
CA TRP A 186 8.80 -0.72 -9.06
C TRP A 186 8.77 0.81 -9.22
N TRP A 187 9.89 1.52 -9.03
CA TRP A 187 9.96 2.97 -9.26
C TRP A 187 9.52 3.40 -10.66
N ASN A 188 9.66 2.52 -11.66
CA ASN A 188 9.26 2.83 -13.04
C ASN A 188 7.74 2.82 -13.25
N VAL A 189 6.97 2.32 -12.32
CA VAL A 189 5.50 2.27 -12.39
C VAL A 189 4.82 3.19 -11.40
N VAL A 190 5.56 3.95 -10.61
CA VAL A 190 5.02 4.91 -9.63
C VAL A 190 4.37 6.09 -10.37
N ASN A 191 3.09 6.29 -10.15
CA ASN A 191 2.34 7.43 -10.68
C ASN A 191 2.43 8.62 -9.71
N TRP A 192 3.43 9.48 -9.93
CA TRP A 192 3.69 10.61 -9.05
C TRP A 192 2.56 11.64 -9.00
N ASP A 193 1.75 11.76 -10.06
CA ASP A 193 0.57 12.64 -10.06
C ASP A 193 -0.53 12.10 -9.12
N ALA A 194 -0.66 10.78 -9.04
CA ALA A 194 -1.56 10.14 -8.08
C ALA A 194 -0.99 10.21 -6.65
N VAL A 195 0.32 9.99 -6.49
CA VAL A 195 1.01 10.10 -5.20
C VAL A 195 0.89 11.52 -4.62
N ALA A 196 1.05 12.56 -5.44
CA ALA A 196 0.93 13.95 -5.01
C ALA A 196 -0.48 14.31 -4.49
N LYS A 197 -1.53 13.59 -4.91
CA LYS A 197 -2.89 13.81 -4.39
C LYS A 197 -3.09 13.30 -2.96
N ASN A 198 -2.20 12.44 -2.48
CA ASN A 198 -2.22 11.93 -1.11
C ASN A 198 -1.47 12.86 -0.15
N TYR A 199 -0.74 13.86 -0.67
CA TYR A 199 0.08 14.78 0.09
C TYR A 199 -0.64 16.10 0.36
#